data_d0c4abf7a64f011bffb93a5fe1e33a64
#
_entry.id   d0c4abf7a64f011bffb93a5fe1e33a64
#
_cell.length_a   1.000
_cell.length_b   1.000
_cell.length_c   1.000
_cell.angle_alpha   90.00
_cell.angle_beta   90.00
_cell.angle_gamma   90.00
#
_symmetry.space_group_name_H-M   'P 1'
#
loop_
_entity.id
_entity.type
_entity.pdbx_description
1 polymer ?
#
loop_
_entity_poly.entity_id
_entity_poly.type
_entity_poly.pdbx_seq_one_letter_code
_entity_poly.pdbx_strand_id
1 'polypeptide(L)'
;GVIHKEDQADVDCFRFHADAGQRVVLETVAASEESPLDSVVEVLDQDGSPVLRTRLQAVRDSWFTFRGKDSNTSDDFRVFYWQEMELNDFLYSDGEVVRLWHYPRGPDSGFRVYPGFGSRHTWFGTTPTAHALQAPCYIVVPRAVDEKIAPNGLPVFPVYYRNDDDPQRERGSDSRLLFTAPRDGDWIVRVSDARRFHGEEFKYELRVRSPQPGFQVTHNGSKLALAPGAGREIEFKAVREDWYSGPISITAENLPRGLKMSGNVVIEPHQLRAYATVYPVPGATAPEADQVAALRFLATAEINGERIERELSPVTEITVAESSKLTIHVGSQNGQRTTIDQPLTLTIHPGETISAVIRLDRHDANGVVSFGKDESGRNLPHGVFVDNIGLNGLLMPAGTVEREFFVTAAPVVQPGQRMFFLKSSVDGLTSLPVILDVQSAVGESTKPVAVR
;
A
#
# COMPACT_ATOMS: atom_id res chain seq x y z
N GLY A 1 -28.03 -11.80 -15.58
CA GLY A 1 -27.78 -12.85 -16.59
C GLY A 1 -27.63 -14.22 -15.96
N VAL A 2 -27.56 -15.20 -16.78
CA VAL A 2 -27.29 -16.60 -16.41
C VAL A 2 -26.44 -17.20 -17.53
N ILE A 3 -25.32 -17.78 -17.22
CA ILE A 3 -24.48 -18.49 -18.20
C ILE A 3 -25.09 -19.87 -18.42
N HIS A 4 -25.99 -19.92 -19.39
CA HIS A 4 -26.66 -21.17 -19.78
C HIS A 4 -25.87 -21.91 -20.83
N LYS A 5 -26.36 -23.15 -21.09
CA LYS A 5 -25.91 -23.82 -22.24
C LYS A 5 -26.72 -24.98 -22.81
N GLU A 6 -26.61 -25.16 -24.10
CA GLU A 6 -27.02 -26.41 -24.75
C GLU A 6 -25.88 -27.14 -25.47
N ASP A 7 -24.90 -26.52 -26.12
CA ASP A 7 -23.82 -27.23 -26.84
C ASP A 7 -22.41 -26.59 -26.91
N GLN A 8 -22.18 -25.37 -26.43
CA GLN A 8 -20.85 -24.71 -26.37
C GLN A 8 -20.78 -23.77 -25.19
N ALA A 9 -19.60 -23.39 -24.72
CA ALA A 9 -19.46 -22.42 -23.64
C ALA A 9 -20.25 -21.15 -23.94
N ASP A 10 -21.24 -20.85 -23.12
CA ASP A 10 -22.11 -19.69 -23.26
C ASP A 10 -21.39 -18.42 -22.90
N VAL A 11 -21.70 -17.34 -23.60
CA VAL A 11 -21.19 -16.01 -23.34
C VAL A 11 -22.32 -15.00 -23.52
N ASP A 12 -22.53 -14.19 -22.52
CA ASP A 12 -23.48 -13.09 -22.60
C ASP A 12 -22.79 -11.81 -23.10
N CYS A 13 -23.42 -11.15 -24.06
CA CYS A 13 -22.93 -9.91 -24.66
C CYS A 13 -23.92 -8.77 -24.47
N PHE A 14 -23.47 -7.66 -23.91
CA PHE A 14 -24.27 -6.48 -23.68
C PHE A 14 -23.64 -5.26 -24.36
N ARG A 15 -24.41 -4.46 -25.06
CA ARG A 15 -23.94 -3.23 -25.66
C ARG A 15 -24.14 -2.05 -24.72
N PHE A 16 -23.15 -1.18 -24.63
CA PHE A 16 -23.22 0.10 -23.95
C PHE A 16 -22.54 1.19 -24.77
N HIS A 17 -22.92 2.43 -24.54
CA HIS A 17 -22.33 3.61 -25.18
C HIS A 17 -21.37 4.29 -24.18
N ALA A 18 -20.25 4.83 -24.69
CA ALA A 18 -19.34 5.67 -23.91
C ALA A 18 -18.68 6.72 -24.81
N ASP A 19 -18.58 7.94 -24.30
CA ASP A 19 -17.87 9.05 -24.95
C ASP A 19 -16.36 8.87 -24.86
N ALA A 20 -15.59 9.50 -25.76
CA ALA A 20 -14.14 9.46 -25.74
C ALA A 20 -13.58 9.92 -24.38
N GLY A 21 -12.72 9.13 -23.77
CA GLY A 21 -12.15 9.40 -22.44
C GLY A 21 -13.09 9.12 -21.26
N GLN A 22 -14.37 8.80 -21.52
CA GLN A 22 -15.29 8.42 -20.46
C GLN A 22 -14.80 7.16 -19.75
N ARG A 23 -14.84 7.18 -18.42
CA ARG A 23 -14.51 6.04 -17.58
C ARG A 23 -15.77 5.32 -17.14
N VAL A 24 -15.80 4.01 -17.31
CA VAL A 24 -16.95 3.15 -16.98
C VAL A 24 -16.45 1.98 -16.14
N VAL A 25 -17.13 1.71 -15.03
CA VAL A 25 -16.93 0.52 -14.21
C VAL A 25 -17.84 -0.58 -14.75
N LEU A 26 -17.25 -1.72 -15.07
CA LEU A 26 -17.92 -2.94 -15.44
C LEU A 26 -17.65 -3.96 -14.33
N GLU A 27 -18.67 -4.41 -13.65
CA GLU A 27 -18.51 -5.33 -12.52
C GLU A 27 -19.61 -6.38 -12.52
N THR A 28 -19.26 -7.61 -12.18
CA THR A 28 -20.21 -8.69 -11.92
C THR A 28 -20.48 -8.80 -10.43
N VAL A 29 -21.66 -9.26 -10.08
CA VAL A 29 -22.07 -9.67 -8.76
C VAL A 29 -22.64 -11.07 -8.88
N ALA A 30 -21.91 -12.05 -8.44
CA ALA A 30 -22.24 -13.47 -8.53
C ALA A 30 -21.85 -14.20 -7.25
N ALA A 31 -20.59 -14.15 -6.84
CA ALA A 31 -20.07 -14.86 -5.67
C ALA A 31 -20.74 -14.43 -4.36
N SER A 32 -21.10 -13.15 -4.21
CA SER A 32 -21.83 -12.66 -3.02
C SER A 32 -23.28 -13.13 -2.96
N GLU A 33 -23.83 -13.69 -4.06
CA GLU A 33 -25.17 -14.26 -4.15
C GLU A 33 -25.15 -15.79 -4.26
N GLU A 34 -24.05 -16.43 -3.79
CA GLU A 34 -23.84 -17.87 -3.78
C GLU A 34 -23.86 -18.53 -5.17
N SER A 35 -23.68 -17.76 -6.25
CA SER A 35 -23.51 -18.32 -7.60
C SER A 35 -22.14 -19.00 -7.74
N PRO A 36 -22.05 -20.17 -8.40
CA PRO A 36 -20.78 -20.84 -8.67
C PRO A 36 -19.99 -20.18 -9.82
N LEU A 37 -20.49 -19.11 -10.41
CA LEU A 37 -19.86 -18.39 -11.51
C LEU A 37 -18.53 -17.78 -11.07
N ASP A 38 -17.48 -18.13 -11.79
CA ASP A 38 -16.16 -17.50 -11.75
C ASP A 38 -16.08 -16.58 -12.99
N SER A 39 -16.47 -15.32 -12.80
CA SER A 39 -16.81 -14.46 -13.93
C SER A 39 -15.57 -13.93 -14.65
N VAL A 40 -15.67 -13.80 -15.97
CA VAL A 40 -14.74 -13.04 -16.82
C VAL A 40 -15.50 -11.90 -17.47
N VAL A 41 -14.99 -10.68 -17.32
CA VAL A 41 -15.49 -9.50 -18.02
C VAL A 41 -14.47 -9.04 -19.05
N GLU A 42 -14.92 -8.82 -20.29
CA GLU A 42 -14.08 -8.35 -21.38
C GLU A 42 -14.81 -7.28 -22.21
N VAL A 43 -14.08 -6.25 -22.66
CA VAL A 43 -14.61 -5.23 -23.54
C VAL A 43 -14.17 -5.50 -24.97
N LEU A 44 -15.16 -5.54 -25.86
CA LEU A 44 -14.98 -5.73 -27.30
C LEU A 44 -15.42 -4.49 -28.06
N ASP A 45 -14.83 -4.29 -29.22
CA ASP A 45 -15.31 -3.35 -30.22
C ASP A 45 -16.59 -3.89 -30.93
N GLN A 46 -17.23 -3.08 -31.76
CA GLN A 46 -18.44 -3.45 -32.46
C GLN A 46 -18.28 -4.65 -33.42
N ASP A 47 -17.07 -4.89 -33.91
CA ASP A 47 -16.75 -6.05 -34.75
C ASP A 47 -16.43 -7.33 -33.92
N GLY A 48 -16.51 -7.26 -32.61
CA GLY A 48 -16.18 -8.35 -31.68
C GLY A 48 -14.69 -8.50 -31.35
N SER A 49 -13.85 -7.57 -31.79
CA SER A 49 -12.41 -7.60 -31.47
C SER A 49 -12.16 -7.11 -30.05
N PRO A 50 -11.26 -7.76 -29.27
CA PRO A 50 -10.86 -7.29 -27.95
C PRO A 50 -10.24 -5.89 -27.98
N VAL A 51 -10.67 -5.02 -27.05
CA VAL A 51 -10.14 -3.66 -26.97
C VAL A 51 -8.81 -3.64 -26.21
N LEU A 52 -7.76 -3.16 -26.89
CA LEU A 52 -6.43 -3.02 -26.31
C LEU A 52 -6.40 -1.86 -25.32
N ARG A 53 -5.91 -2.13 -24.10
CA ARG A 53 -5.77 -1.13 -23.04
C ARG A 53 -4.42 -0.42 -23.08
N THR A 54 -3.36 -1.19 -23.23
CA THR A 54 -1.97 -0.72 -23.25
C THR A 54 -1.06 -1.79 -23.82
N ARG A 55 0.16 -1.42 -24.16
CA ARG A 55 1.25 -2.35 -24.49
C ARG A 55 2.34 -2.21 -23.46
N LEU A 56 2.82 -3.31 -22.94
CA LEU A 56 3.90 -3.35 -21.95
C LEU A 56 5.20 -3.77 -22.65
N GLN A 57 6.12 -2.83 -22.83
CA GLN A 57 7.43 -3.12 -23.36
C GLN A 57 8.34 -3.64 -22.25
N ALA A 58 8.82 -4.87 -22.36
CA ALA A 58 9.85 -5.37 -21.46
C ALA A 58 11.15 -4.58 -21.65
N VAL A 59 11.76 -4.17 -20.52
CA VAL A 59 13.04 -3.45 -20.49
C VAL A 59 14.12 -4.24 -19.77
N ARG A 60 13.73 -5.27 -19.02
CA ARG A 60 14.59 -6.21 -18.30
C ARG A 60 13.90 -7.54 -18.17
N ASP A 61 14.63 -8.62 -18.40
CA ASP A 61 14.18 -9.99 -18.15
C ASP A 61 14.69 -10.52 -16.82
N SER A 62 13.92 -11.43 -16.22
CA SER A 62 14.23 -12.11 -14.98
C SER A 62 13.39 -13.39 -14.88
N TRP A 63 13.48 -14.10 -13.75
CA TRP A 63 12.65 -15.27 -13.45
C TRP A 63 12.47 -15.44 -11.95
N PHE A 64 11.42 -16.18 -11.56
CA PHE A 64 11.18 -16.51 -10.17
C PHE A 64 12.21 -17.50 -9.64
N THR A 65 12.85 -17.16 -8.52
CA THR A 65 13.91 -17.97 -7.89
C THR A 65 13.38 -18.88 -6.79
N PHE A 66 12.12 -18.71 -6.40
CA PHE A 66 11.49 -19.50 -5.36
C PHE A 66 10.06 -19.84 -5.77
N ARG A 67 9.72 -21.13 -5.66
CA ARG A 67 8.33 -21.57 -5.78
C ARG A 67 7.66 -21.55 -4.42
N GLY A 68 6.39 -21.46 -4.41
CA GLY A 68 5.66 -22.09 -3.37
C GLY A 68 5.26 -21.28 -2.23
N LYS A 69 4.98 -20.07 -2.44
CA LYS A 69 3.84 -19.52 -1.74
C LYS A 69 2.67 -19.62 -2.70
N ASP A 70 1.48 -19.94 -2.16
CA ASP A 70 0.27 -19.77 -2.91
C ASP A 70 0.30 -18.35 -3.48
N SER A 71 0.62 -18.30 -4.74
CA SER A 71 1.02 -17.09 -5.40
C SER A 71 -0.14 -16.15 -5.63
N ASN A 72 -1.38 -16.63 -5.49
CA ASN A 72 -2.57 -15.78 -5.58
C ASN A 72 -2.70 -14.81 -4.40
N THR A 73 -2.12 -15.15 -3.24
CA THR A 73 -2.26 -14.35 -2.03
C THR A 73 -0.95 -13.74 -1.55
N SER A 74 0.21 -14.26 -2.00
CA SER A 74 1.51 -13.76 -1.56
C SER A 74 1.85 -12.42 -2.20
N ASP A 75 2.30 -11.47 -1.39
CA ASP A 75 2.91 -10.21 -1.82
C ASP A 75 4.44 -10.29 -1.95
N ASP A 76 5.05 -11.48 -1.80
CA ASP A 76 6.49 -11.74 -1.77
C ASP A 76 6.97 -12.30 -3.11
N PHE A 77 7.57 -11.47 -3.94
CA PHE A 77 8.05 -11.78 -5.28
C PHE A 77 9.57 -11.97 -5.27
N ARG A 78 10.04 -13.23 -5.24
CA ARG A 78 11.46 -13.57 -5.25
C ARG A 78 11.92 -13.80 -6.67
N VAL A 79 12.62 -12.79 -7.21
CA VAL A 79 13.08 -12.77 -8.59
C VAL A 79 14.60 -12.66 -8.65
N PHE A 80 15.18 -13.17 -9.73
CA PHE A 80 16.60 -13.06 -10.02
C PHE A 80 16.93 -11.62 -10.44
N TYR A 81 18.18 -11.18 -10.32
CA TYR A 81 18.63 -9.81 -10.62
C TYR A 81 17.85 -8.70 -9.93
N TRP A 82 17.27 -8.97 -8.75
CA TRP A 82 16.46 -8.02 -8.02
C TRP A 82 17.21 -6.71 -7.67
N GLN A 83 18.55 -6.76 -7.56
CA GLN A 83 19.39 -5.58 -7.28
C GLN A 83 19.40 -4.56 -8.41
N GLU A 84 18.97 -4.94 -9.59
CA GLU A 84 18.88 -4.10 -10.78
C GLU A 84 17.47 -3.56 -11.02
N MET A 85 16.53 -3.81 -10.10
CA MET A 85 15.15 -3.35 -10.16
C MET A 85 14.92 -2.25 -9.13
N GLU A 86 13.99 -1.36 -9.42
CA GLU A 86 13.68 -0.22 -8.56
C GLU A 86 12.28 -0.33 -7.96
N LEU A 87 12.07 0.37 -6.83
CA LEU A 87 10.72 0.53 -6.30
C LEU A 87 9.86 1.29 -7.30
N ASN A 88 8.59 0.94 -7.36
CA ASN A 88 7.62 1.44 -8.31
C ASN A 88 7.74 0.89 -9.74
N ASP A 89 8.71 0.05 -10.05
CA ASP A 89 8.73 -0.68 -11.32
C ASP A 89 7.50 -1.59 -11.45
N PHE A 90 7.00 -1.75 -12.68
CA PHE A 90 6.01 -2.75 -13.01
C PHE A 90 6.70 -4.07 -13.38
N LEU A 91 6.30 -5.13 -12.70
CA LEU A 91 6.75 -6.48 -12.99
C LEU A 91 5.60 -7.28 -13.62
N TYR A 92 5.84 -7.77 -14.83
CA TYR A 92 4.93 -8.61 -15.59
C TYR A 92 5.37 -10.08 -15.52
N SER A 93 4.44 -10.98 -15.28
CA SER A 93 4.64 -12.41 -15.45
C SER A 93 3.31 -13.08 -15.76
N ASP A 94 3.27 -13.91 -16.79
CA ASP A 94 2.14 -14.78 -17.15
C ASP A 94 0.78 -14.08 -17.14
N GLY A 95 0.71 -12.89 -17.71
CA GLY A 95 -0.52 -12.07 -17.78
C GLY A 95 -0.78 -11.18 -16.57
N GLU A 96 -0.11 -11.38 -15.44
CA GLU A 96 -0.23 -10.53 -14.27
C GLU A 96 0.76 -9.37 -14.31
N VAL A 97 0.33 -8.20 -13.84
CA VAL A 97 1.19 -7.04 -13.58
C VAL A 97 1.06 -6.62 -12.13
N VAL A 98 2.19 -6.61 -11.43
CA VAL A 98 2.29 -6.05 -10.08
C VAL A 98 3.24 -4.86 -10.08
N ARG A 99 3.22 -4.05 -9.02
CA ARG A 99 4.14 -2.93 -8.84
C ARG A 99 4.98 -3.16 -7.60
N LEU A 100 6.31 -2.97 -7.72
CA LEU A 100 7.26 -3.22 -6.64
C LEU A 100 7.13 -2.14 -5.56
N TRP A 101 6.92 -2.56 -4.30
CA TRP A 101 6.66 -1.64 -3.18
C TRP A 101 7.82 -1.54 -2.19
N HIS A 102 8.48 -2.66 -1.88
CA HIS A 102 9.55 -2.70 -0.88
C HIS A 102 10.62 -3.73 -1.26
N TYR A 103 11.89 -3.36 -1.10
CA TYR A 103 13.02 -4.22 -1.44
C TYR A 103 13.08 -5.51 -0.62
N PRO A 104 13.69 -6.58 -1.15
CA PRO A 104 14.04 -7.76 -0.36
C PRO A 104 14.84 -7.40 0.89
N ARG A 105 14.44 -7.93 2.06
CA ARG A 105 15.00 -7.57 3.36
C ARG A 105 15.74 -8.71 4.05
N GLY A 106 16.18 -9.70 3.30
CA GLY A 106 16.94 -10.83 3.81
C GLY A 106 17.09 -11.92 2.75
N PRO A 107 17.91 -12.94 3.01
CA PRO A 107 18.27 -13.95 2.02
C PRO A 107 17.08 -14.78 1.51
N ASP A 108 16.01 -14.86 2.32
CA ASP A 108 14.81 -15.63 1.99
C ASP A 108 13.58 -14.76 1.78
N SER A 109 13.77 -13.50 1.37
CA SER A 109 12.67 -12.60 1.04
C SER A 109 12.78 -12.11 -0.41
N GLY A 110 11.63 -11.75 -0.99
CA GLY A 110 11.53 -11.08 -2.29
C GLY A 110 11.08 -9.64 -2.13
N PHE A 111 10.82 -8.98 -3.25
CA PHE A 111 10.09 -7.73 -3.24
C PHE A 111 8.72 -7.93 -2.62
N ARG A 112 8.32 -6.97 -1.78
CA ARG A 112 6.91 -6.80 -1.49
C ARG A 112 6.30 -5.97 -2.61
N VAL A 113 5.06 -6.31 -2.99
CA VAL A 113 4.32 -5.58 -4.02
C VAL A 113 3.21 -4.75 -3.41
N TYR A 114 2.75 -3.73 -4.14
CA TYR A 114 1.62 -2.91 -3.69
C TYR A 114 0.36 -3.74 -3.43
N PRO A 115 -0.44 -3.36 -2.43
CA PRO A 115 -0.27 -2.19 -1.54
C PRO A 115 0.61 -2.47 -0.32
N GLY A 116 1.28 -3.63 -0.24
CA GLY A 116 2.09 -4.08 0.86
C GLY A 116 1.29 -4.78 1.97
N PHE A 117 1.97 -5.10 3.10
CA PHE A 117 1.37 -5.67 4.31
C PHE A 117 0.63 -7.00 4.09
N GLY A 118 1.15 -7.85 3.20
CA GLY A 118 0.56 -9.16 2.89
C GLY A 118 -0.60 -9.10 1.89
N SER A 119 -0.89 -7.93 1.33
CA SER A 119 -1.87 -7.75 0.27
C SER A 119 -1.19 -7.59 -1.08
N ARG A 120 -1.88 -8.00 -2.15
CA ARG A 120 -1.39 -7.93 -3.53
C ARG A 120 -2.47 -7.41 -4.44
N HIS A 121 -2.21 -6.27 -5.07
CA HIS A 121 -3.06 -5.71 -6.11
C HIS A 121 -2.38 -5.87 -7.46
N THR A 122 -3.19 -6.02 -8.51
CA THR A 122 -2.71 -6.04 -9.88
C THR A 122 -2.95 -4.70 -10.56
N TRP A 123 -2.19 -4.45 -11.63
CA TRP A 123 -2.22 -3.21 -12.39
C TRP A 123 -2.78 -3.47 -13.78
N PHE A 124 -3.25 -2.43 -14.43
CA PHE A 124 -3.86 -2.49 -15.77
C PHE A 124 -5.05 -3.45 -15.88
N GLY A 125 -5.74 -3.74 -14.77
CA GLY A 125 -6.88 -4.66 -14.74
C GLY A 125 -6.50 -6.11 -15.02
N THR A 126 -5.27 -6.48 -14.80
CA THR A 126 -4.82 -7.88 -14.93
C THR A 126 -5.23 -8.69 -13.70
N THR A 127 -5.31 -9.99 -13.88
CA THR A 127 -5.66 -10.95 -12.83
C THR A 127 -4.41 -11.50 -12.15
N PRO A 128 -4.44 -11.70 -10.83
CA PRO A 128 -3.37 -12.40 -10.11
C PRO A 128 -3.24 -13.85 -10.56
N THR A 129 -2.02 -14.30 -10.80
CA THR A 129 -1.73 -15.69 -11.18
C THR A 129 -0.68 -16.36 -10.29
N ALA A 130 -0.68 -17.70 -10.28
CA ALA A 130 0.34 -18.50 -9.64
C ALA A 130 1.61 -18.54 -10.49
N HIS A 131 2.77 -18.26 -9.87
CA HIS A 131 4.06 -18.29 -10.57
C HIS A 131 4.89 -19.50 -10.16
N ALA A 132 5.30 -20.29 -11.13
CA ALA A 132 6.17 -21.43 -10.91
C ALA A 132 7.63 -21.02 -10.69
N LEU A 133 8.41 -21.90 -10.07
CA LEU A 133 9.87 -21.76 -10.06
C LEU A 133 10.40 -21.66 -11.49
N GLN A 134 11.27 -20.69 -11.74
CA GLN A 134 11.84 -20.35 -13.06
C GLN A 134 10.82 -19.82 -14.08
N ALA A 135 9.59 -19.52 -13.69
CA ALA A 135 8.69 -18.78 -14.56
C ALA A 135 9.32 -17.44 -14.95
N PRO A 136 9.31 -17.07 -16.25
CA PRO A 136 9.89 -15.81 -16.71
C PRO A 136 9.08 -14.64 -16.18
N CYS A 137 9.78 -13.57 -15.82
CA CYS A 137 9.16 -12.29 -15.47
C CYS A 137 9.98 -11.14 -16.07
N TYR A 138 9.34 -9.98 -16.17
CA TYR A 138 9.94 -8.84 -16.87
C TYR A 138 9.62 -7.55 -16.14
N ILE A 139 10.62 -6.67 -15.99
CA ILE A 139 10.31 -5.27 -15.72
C ILE A 139 9.80 -4.65 -17.02
N VAL A 140 8.65 -3.99 -16.94
CA VAL A 140 7.94 -3.47 -18.10
C VAL A 140 7.61 -2.00 -17.96
N VAL A 141 7.57 -1.32 -19.12
CA VAL A 141 7.16 0.08 -19.25
C VAL A 141 5.87 0.15 -20.07
N PRO A 142 4.80 0.76 -19.55
CA PRO A 142 3.56 0.93 -20.31
C PRO A 142 3.80 1.89 -21.49
N ARG A 143 3.23 1.55 -22.65
CA ARG A 143 3.27 2.29 -23.90
C ARG A 143 1.87 2.58 -24.40
N ALA A 144 1.67 3.71 -25.01
CA ALA A 144 0.41 4.02 -25.65
C ALA A 144 0.07 2.98 -26.75
N VAL A 145 -1.23 2.77 -27.00
CA VAL A 145 -1.70 1.76 -27.95
C VAL A 145 -1.19 2.01 -29.37
N ASP A 146 -1.06 3.26 -29.77
CA ASP A 146 -0.61 3.73 -31.08
C ASP A 146 0.89 4.10 -31.15
N GLU A 147 1.60 4.03 -30.01
CA GLU A 147 3.02 4.39 -29.95
C GLU A 147 3.87 3.45 -30.81
N LYS A 148 4.80 4.01 -31.59
CA LYS A 148 5.80 3.22 -32.30
C LYS A 148 6.90 2.77 -31.33
N ILE A 149 6.84 1.52 -30.88
CA ILE A 149 7.82 0.94 -29.96
C ILE A 149 9.06 0.53 -30.72
N ALA A 150 10.23 1.08 -30.32
CA ALA A 150 11.52 0.65 -30.85
C ALA A 150 11.88 -0.73 -30.28
N PRO A 151 12.31 -1.69 -31.14
CA PRO A 151 12.78 -3.00 -30.67
C PRO A 151 14.02 -2.86 -29.76
N ASN A 152 14.02 -3.60 -28.66
CA ASN A 152 15.16 -3.69 -27.74
C ASN A 152 15.61 -5.14 -27.49
N GLY A 153 15.11 -6.10 -28.28
CA GLY A 153 15.41 -7.53 -28.14
C GLY A 153 14.52 -8.26 -27.12
N LEU A 154 13.68 -7.53 -26.38
CA LEU A 154 12.74 -8.09 -25.38
C LEU A 154 11.30 -8.02 -25.91
N PRO A 155 10.37 -8.83 -25.34
CA PRO A 155 8.99 -8.88 -25.79
C PRO A 155 8.20 -7.60 -25.46
N VAL A 156 7.11 -7.43 -26.21
CA VAL A 156 6.05 -6.46 -25.92
C VAL A 156 4.75 -7.22 -25.67
N PHE A 157 4.13 -7.01 -24.53
CA PHE A 157 2.93 -7.71 -24.10
C PHE A 157 1.69 -6.82 -24.34
N PRO A 158 0.70 -7.25 -25.12
CA PRO A 158 -0.56 -6.54 -25.21
C PRO A 158 -1.40 -6.81 -23.95
N VAL A 159 -2.00 -5.77 -23.39
CA VAL A 159 -2.97 -5.88 -22.29
C VAL A 159 -4.31 -5.36 -22.80
N TYR A 160 -5.32 -6.22 -22.76
CA TYR A 160 -6.66 -5.91 -23.16
C TYR A 160 -7.54 -5.52 -21.97
N TYR A 161 -8.68 -4.88 -22.22
CA TYR A 161 -9.72 -4.69 -21.21
C TYR A 161 -10.42 -6.03 -20.95
N ARG A 162 -9.77 -6.87 -20.19
CA ARG A 162 -10.25 -8.19 -19.78
C ARG A 162 -9.79 -8.49 -18.36
N ASN A 163 -10.69 -9.03 -17.55
CA ASN A 163 -10.41 -9.37 -16.15
C ASN A 163 -11.29 -10.54 -15.70
N ASP A 164 -10.77 -11.45 -14.88
CA ASP A 164 -11.52 -12.56 -14.27
C ASP A 164 -11.54 -12.50 -12.75
N ASP A 165 -10.91 -11.49 -12.15
CA ASP A 165 -10.96 -11.21 -10.71
C ASP A 165 -10.90 -9.70 -10.48
N ASP A 166 -11.32 -9.23 -9.30
CA ASP A 166 -11.10 -7.85 -8.90
C ASP A 166 -9.59 -7.58 -8.69
N PRO A 167 -8.98 -6.61 -9.41
CA PRO A 167 -7.58 -6.25 -9.26
C PRO A 167 -7.17 -5.84 -7.83
N GLN A 168 -8.12 -5.38 -7.01
CA GLN A 168 -7.93 -5.03 -5.61
C GLN A 168 -8.23 -6.19 -4.66
N ARG A 169 -8.78 -7.30 -5.18
CA ARG A 169 -9.09 -8.54 -4.46
C ARG A 169 -10.08 -8.36 -3.30
N GLU A 170 -11.03 -7.48 -3.48
CA GLU A 170 -12.05 -7.18 -2.47
C GLU A 170 -13.38 -7.92 -2.71
N ARG A 171 -13.53 -8.58 -3.89
CA ARG A 171 -14.81 -9.14 -4.36
C ARG A 171 -14.80 -10.66 -4.62
N GLY A 172 -13.80 -11.38 -4.12
CA GLY A 172 -13.67 -12.81 -4.37
C GLY A 172 -13.43 -13.10 -5.86
N SER A 173 -14.23 -14.00 -6.46
CA SER A 173 -14.20 -14.36 -7.88
C SER A 173 -15.08 -13.47 -8.77
N ASP A 174 -15.60 -12.36 -8.25
CA ASP A 174 -16.35 -11.40 -9.06
C ASP A 174 -15.39 -10.48 -9.82
N SER A 175 -15.55 -10.45 -11.13
CA SER A 175 -14.75 -9.60 -12.02
C SER A 175 -15.08 -8.13 -11.86
N ARG A 176 -14.06 -7.27 -11.94
CA ARG A 176 -14.23 -5.83 -11.90
C ARG A 176 -13.23 -5.13 -12.80
N LEU A 177 -13.69 -4.37 -13.74
CA LEU A 177 -12.89 -3.71 -14.76
C LEU A 177 -13.21 -2.21 -14.83
N LEU A 178 -12.16 -1.38 -14.87
CA LEU A 178 -12.30 0.04 -15.23
C LEU A 178 -11.94 0.23 -16.69
N PHE A 179 -12.95 0.48 -17.50
CA PHE A 179 -12.81 0.81 -18.92
C PHE A 179 -12.69 2.31 -19.11
N THR A 180 -11.77 2.75 -19.97
CA THR A 180 -11.70 4.13 -20.47
C THR A 180 -11.90 4.07 -21.97
N ALA A 181 -12.96 4.66 -22.47
CA ALA A 181 -13.31 4.60 -23.87
C ALA A 181 -12.25 5.35 -24.72
N PRO A 182 -11.56 4.68 -25.66
CA PRO A 182 -10.54 5.33 -26.48
C PRO A 182 -11.13 6.29 -27.53
N ARG A 183 -12.41 6.18 -27.82
CA ARG A 183 -13.19 7.00 -28.77
C ARG A 183 -14.66 7.00 -28.39
N ASP A 184 -15.45 7.91 -28.96
CA ASP A 184 -16.90 7.85 -28.89
C ASP A 184 -17.41 6.60 -29.60
N GLY A 185 -18.44 5.98 -29.03
CA GLY A 185 -19.13 4.90 -29.72
C GLY A 185 -19.70 3.82 -28.79
N ASP A 186 -20.25 2.83 -29.46
CA ASP A 186 -20.81 1.66 -28.81
C ASP A 186 -19.71 0.60 -28.61
N TRP A 187 -19.77 -0.03 -27.46
CA TRP A 187 -18.87 -1.08 -27.00
C TRP A 187 -19.69 -2.29 -26.58
N ILE A 188 -19.06 -3.45 -26.59
CA ILE A 188 -19.68 -4.69 -26.13
C ILE A 188 -18.95 -5.15 -24.87
N VAL A 189 -19.67 -5.37 -23.78
CA VAL A 189 -19.15 -6.11 -22.62
C VAL A 189 -19.58 -7.57 -22.75
N ARG A 190 -18.60 -8.46 -22.70
CA ARG A 190 -18.78 -9.91 -22.74
C ARG A 190 -18.56 -10.47 -21.35
N VAL A 191 -19.50 -11.30 -20.88
CA VAL A 191 -19.42 -12.04 -19.61
C VAL A 191 -19.40 -13.53 -19.90
N SER A 192 -18.50 -14.26 -19.23
CA SER A 192 -18.38 -15.72 -19.34
C SER A 192 -17.85 -16.30 -18.02
N ASP A 193 -17.85 -17.62 -17.87
CA ASP A 193 -17.17 -18.31 -16.77
C ASP A 193 -15.70 -18.58 -17.12
N ALA A 194 -14.77 -18.30 -16.21
CA ALA A 194 -13.33 -18.49 -16.40
C ALA A 194 -12.95 -19.97 -16.68
N ARG A 195 -13.70 -20.90 -16.12
CA ARG A 195 -13.53 -22.34 -16.27
C ARG A 195 -14.39 -22.93 -17.38
N ARG A 196 -15.20 -22.09 -18.04
CA ARG A 196 -16.19 -22.48 -19.08
C ARG A 196 -17.30 -23.39 -18.54
N PHE A 197 -17.64 -23.27 -17.26
CA PHE A 197 -18.78 -23.93 -16.67
C PHE A 197 -20.07 -23.14 -16.97
N HIS A 198 -21.21 -23.78 -16.80
CA HIS A 198 -22.52 -23.21 -17.13
C HIS A 198 -23.64 -23.98 -16.45
N GLY A 199 -24.79 -23.38 -16.27
CA GLY A 199 -25.97 -23.97 -15.66
C GLY A 199 -26.95 -22.91 -15.17
N GLU A 200 -28.15 -23.31 -14.78
CA GLU A 200 -29.15 -22.38 -14.25
C GLU A 200 -28.73 -21.70 -12.95
N GLU A 201 -27.79 -22.30 -12.23
CA GLU A 201 -27.18 -21.78 -11.01
C GLU A 201 -26.09 -20.72 -11.27
N PHE A 202 -25.55 -20.61 -12.51
CA PHE A 202 -24.52 -19.62 -12.87
C PHE A 202 -25.13 -18.24 -13.13
N LYS A 203 -25.81 -17.72 -12.15
CA LYS A 203 -26.50 -16.41 -12.18
C LYS A 203 -25.53 -15.29 -11.84
N TYR A 204 -25.77 -14.11 -12.41
CA TYR A 204 -25.01 -12.90 -12.10
C TYR A 204 -25.83 -11.64 -12.38
N GLU A 205 -25.43 -10.55 -11.77
CA GLU A 205 -25.80 -9.20 -12.14
C GLU A 205 -24.59 -8.53 -12.80
N LEU A 206 -24.75 -7.95 -14.00
CA LEU A 206 -23.76 -7.07 -14.61
C LEU A 206 -24.11 -5.63 -14.30
N ARG A 207 -23.21 -4.89 -13.68
CA ARG A 207 -23.34 -3.46 -13.41
C ARG A 207 -22.42 -2.67 -14.34
N VAL A 208 -23.03 -1.72 -15.07
CA VAL A 208 -22.33 -0.77 -15.94
C VAL A 208 -22.60 0.62 -15.37
N ARG A 209 -21.60 1.31 -14.86
CA ARG A 209 -21.80 2.58 -14.16
C ARG A 209 -20.60 3.52 -14.26
N SER A 210 -20.81 4.79 -14.00
CA SER A 210 -19.72 5.75 -13.79
C SER A 210 -18.94 5.40 -12.51
N PRO A 211 -17.61 5.58 -12.49
CA PRO A 211 -16.82 5.42 -11.26
C PRO A 211 -17.22 6.49 -10.23
N GLN A 212 -17.23 6.07 -8.98
CA GLN A 212 -17.44 6.90 -7.80
C GLN A 212 -16.21 6.80 -6.89
N PRO A 213 -15.09 7.46 -7.25
CA PRO A 213 -13.88 7.39 -6.45
C PRO A 213 -14.13 7.88 -5.02
N GLY A 214 -13.67 7.10 -4.05
CA GLY A 214 -13.90 7.38 -2.65
C GLY A 214 -12.88 6.69 -1.75
N PHE A 215 -13.05 6.90 -0.46
CA PHE A 215 -12.28 6.21 0.55
C PHE A 215 -13.05 6.12 1.86
N GLN A 216 -12.74 5.10 2.64
CA GLN A 216 -13.11 4.97 4.04
C GLN A 216 -11.84 4.72 4.84
N VAL A 217 -11.79 5.20 6.10
CA VAL A 217 -10.65 4.95 6.99
C VAL A 217 -11.17 4.47 8.33
N THR A 218 -10.53 3.44 8.84
CA THR A 218 -10.73 2.93 10.20
C THR A 218 -9.44 3.04 11.00
N HIS A 219 -9.52 2.96 12.33
CA HIS A 219 -8.34 2.90 13.19
C HIS A 219 -8.53 1.92 14.34
N ASN A 220 -7.40 1.45 14.89
CA ASN A 220 -7.38 0.53 16.02
C ASN A 220 -7.24 1.23 17.40
N GLY A 221 -7.27 2.55 17.43
CA GLY A 221 -7.04 3.40 18.59
C GLY A 221 -8.34 3.76 19.36
N SER A 222 -9.36 2.90 19.39
CA SER A 222 -10.58 3.17 20.18
C SER A 222 -10.32 3.24 21.68
N LYS A 223 -9.32 2.51 22.19
CA LYS A 223 -8.82 2.56 23.55
C LYS A 223 -7.31 2.76 23.56
N LEU A 224 -6.85 3.78 24.28
CA LEU A 224 -5.45 4.14 24.35
C LEU A 224 -4.94 4.01 25.79
N ALA A 225 -4.02 3.08 26.02
CA ALA A 225 -3.28 2.95 27.28
C ALA A 225 -1.90 3.58 27.11
N LEU A 226 -1.71 4.77 27.66
CA LEU A 226 -0.50 5.57 27.56
C LEU A 226 0.38 5.39 28.79
N ALA A 227 1.68 5.66 28.64
CA ALA A 227 2.63 5.60 29.74
C ALA A 227 3.64 6.77 29.65
N PRO A 228 4.13 7.32 30.78
CA PRO A 228 5.09 8.42 30.77
C PRO A 228 6.37 8.06 30.00
N GLY A 229 6.85 8.99 29.16
CA GLY A 229 8.09 8.83 28.39
C GLY A 229 7.99 7.87 27.19
N ALA A 230 6.81 7.32 26.91
CA ALA A 230 6.57 6.44 25.78
C ALA A 230 5.26 6.80 25.07
N GLY A 231 5.16 6.44 23.79
CA GLY A 231 3.93 6.59 23.03
C GLY A 231 3.19 5.27 22.81
N ARG A 232 1.99 5.37 22.25
CA ARG A 232 1.16 4.27 21.77
C ARG A 232 0.85 4.48 20.30
N GLU A 233 1.11 3.45 19.50
CA GLU A 233 0.76 3.48 18.08
C GLU A 233 -0.74 3.41 17.85
N ILE A 234 -1.20 4.20 16.88
CA ILE A 234 -2.49 4.05 16.21
C ILE A 234 -2.23 3.72 14.75
N GLU A 235 -2.79 2.61 14.28
CA GLU A 235 -2.83 2.26 12.87
C GLU A 235 -4.12 2.80 12.26
N PHE A 236 -3.99 3.48 11.11
CA PHE A 236 -5.09 3.90 10.26
C PHE A 236 -5.08 3.04 9.01
N LYS A 237 -6.23 2.42 8.69
CA LYS A 237 -6.40 1.55 7.53
C LYS A 237 -7.46 2.11 6.60
N ALA A 238 -7.09 2.31 5.34
CA ALA A 238 -8.00 2.75 4.29
C ALA A 238 -8.58 1.57 3.51
N VAL A 239 -9.83 1.73 3.08
CA VAL A 239 -10.43 1.06 1.91
C VAL A 239 -10.58 2.12 0.84
N ARG A 240 -10.15 1.82 -0.39
CA ARG A 240 -10.17 2.74 -1.52
C ARG A 240 -11.25 2.29 -2.50
N GLU A 241 -12.16 3.18 -2.83
CA GLU A 241 -13.30 2.88 -3.68
C GLU A 241 -13.02 3.36 -5.12
N ASP A 242 -13.46 2.57 -6.08
CA ASP A 242 -13.40 2.87 -7.53
C ASP A 242 -12.05 3.44 -8.00
N TRP A 243 -10.96 2.75 -7.61
CA TRP A 243 -9.57 3.09 -7.99
C TRP A 243 -9.10 4.47 -7.51
N TYR A 244 -9.72 5.03 -6.46
CA TYR A 244 -9.10 6.18 -5.82
C TYR A 244 -7.71 5.79 -5.32
N SER A 245 -6.70 6.47 -5.82
CA SER A 245 -5.28 6.14 -5.54
C SER A 245 -4.51 7.28 -4.89
N GLY A 246 -5.13 8.42 -4.68
CA GLY A 246 -4.50 9.61 -4.09
C GLY A 246 -4.11 9.46 -2.61
N PRO A 247 -3.35 10.40 -2.05
CA PRO A 247 -3.00 10.41 -0.63
C PRO A 247 -4.23 10.70 0.23
N ILE A 248 -4.23 10.16 1.47
CA ILE A 248 -5.25 10.45 2.49
C ILE A 248 -4.52 10.94 3.73
N SER A 249 -4.75 12.20 4.09
CA SER A 249 -4.16 12.82 5.28
C SER A 249 -5.01 12.55 6.51
N ILE A 250 -4.36 12.22 7.63
CA ILE A 250 -5.02 11.99 8.92
C ILE A 250 -4.63 13.11 9.88
N THR A 251 -5.63 13.71 10.51
CA THR A 251 -5.47 14.74 11.54
C THR A 251 -6.26 14.40 12.79
N ALA A 252 -5.84 14.93 13.94
CA ALA A 252 -6.58 14.88 15.18
C ALA A 252 -7.05 16.27 15.55
N GLU A 253 -8.33 16.38 15.91
CA GLU A 253 -8.92 17.60 16.47
C GLU A 253 -9.27 17.38 17.94
N ASN A 254 -9.19 18.47 18.72
CA ASN A 254 -9.52 18.45 20.15
C ASN A 254 -8.75 17.39 20.94
N LEU A 255 -7.47 17.19 20.61
CA LEU A 255 -6.62 16.27 21.36
C LEU A 255 -6.59 16.70 22.83
N PRO A 256 -6.87 15.81 23.81
CA PRO A 256 -6.92 16.17 25.22
C PRO A 256 -5.66 16.85 25.71
N ARG A 257 -5.85 17.85 26.60
CA ARG A 257 -4.73 18.61 27.17
C ARG A 257 -3.73 17.65 27.85
N GLY A 258 -2.44 17.86 27.60
CA GLY A 258 -1.39 17.00 28.13
C GLY A 258 -1.07 15.81 27.23
N LEU A 259 -1.77 15.61 26.12
CA LEU A 259 -1.43 14.60 25.11
C LEU A 259 -0.90 15.28 23.83
N LYS A 260 -0.01 14.58 23.14
CA LYS A 260 0.50 14.96 21.82
C LYS A 260 0.37 13.75 20.87
N MET A 261 0.28 14.03 19.58
CA MET A 261 0.28 13.04 18.51
C MET A 261 1.33 13.42 17.46
N SER A 262 1.97 12.42 16.85
CA SER A 262 2.87 12.65 15.72
C SER A 262 2.13 13.31 14.56
N GLY A 263 2.74 14.29 13.92
CA GLY A 263 2.18 14.96 12.74
C GLY A 263 2.51 14.27 11.43
N ASN A 264 1.99 14.84 10.33
CA ASN A 264 2.26 14.38 8.96
C ASN A 264 1.90 12.90 8.74
N VAL A 265 0.73 12.48 9.24
CA VAL A 265 0.22 11.12 9.05
C VAL A 265 -0.52 11.07 7.71
N VAL A 266 0.02 10.32 6.77
CA VAL A 266 -0.54 10.21 5.42
C VAL A 266 -0.55 8.76 4.98
N ILE A 267 -1.73 8.24 4.59
CA ILE A 267 -1.82 7.01 3.82
C ILE A 267 -1.43 7.38 2.39
N GLU A 268 -0.26 6.93 1.97
CA GLU A 268 0.34 7.35 0.70
C GLU A 268 -0.41 6.81 -0.52
N PRO A 269 -0.18 7.37 -1.71
CA PRO A 269 -0.80 6.89 -2.94
C PRO A 269 -0.67 5.38 -3.11
N HIS A 270 -1.78 4.72 -3.46
CA HIS A 270 -1.88 3.26 -3.64
C HIS A 270 -1.63 2.42 -2.39
N GLN A 271 -1.33 3.01 -1.25
CA GLN A 271 -1.15 2.29 0.02
C GLN A 271 -2.44 2.27 0.84
N LEU A 272 -2.51 1.36 1.82
CA LEU A 272 -3.70 1.15 2.63
C LEU A 272 -3.49 1.48 4.12
N ARG A 273 -2.28 1.84 4.55
CA ARG A 273 -1.99 2.04 5.98
C ARG A 273 -1.12 3.27 6.23
N ALA A 274 -1.36 3.90 7.38
CA ALA A 274 -0.46 4.87 7.99
C ALA A 274 -0.49 4.69 9.51
N TYR A 275 0.49 5.28 10.18
CA TYR A 275 0.68 5.12 11.61
C TYR A 275 0.91 6.46 12.28
N ALA A 276 0.32 6.64 13.47
CA ALA A 276 0.66 7.73 14.38
C ALA A 276 1.07 7.18 15.73
N THR A 277 1.80 7.96 16.49
CA THR A 277 2.00 7.71 17.92
C THR A 277 1.38 8.82 18.74
N VAL A 278 0.60 8.43 19.78
CA VAL A 278 0.06 9.35 20.80
C VAL A 278 0.85 9.16 22.07
N TYR A 279 1.26 10.25 22.71
CA TYR A 279 2.11 10.20 23.89
C TYR A 279 1.76 11.32 24.89
N PRO A 280 1.86 11.05 26.21
CA PRO A 280 1.61 12.05 27.24
C PRO A 280 2.82 12.97 27.42
N VAL A 281 2.56 14.25 27.71
CA VAL A 281 3.63 15.16 28.22
C VAL A 281 3.95 14.83 29.67
N PRO A 282 5.11 15.23 30.21
CA PRO A 282 5.45 15.00 31.61
C PRO A 282 4.37 15.55 32.54
N GLY A 283 3.95 14.71 33.50
CA GLY A 283 2.90 15.07 34.47
C GLY A 283 1.46 15.03 33.95
N ALA A 284 1.25 14.54 32.73
CA ALA A 284 -0.11 14.33 32.21
C ALA A 284 -0.83 13.23 32.99
N THR A 285 -2.10 13.45 33.27
CA THR A 285 -3.04 12.51 33.87
C THR A 285 -4.02 12.00 32.82
N ALA A 286 -4.77 10.95 33.14
CA ALA A 286 -5.87 10.49 32.29
C ALA A 286 -6.85 11.64 32.04
N PRO A 287 -7.26 11.91 30.79
CA PRO A 287 -8.23 12.95 30.48
C PRO A 287 -9.61 12.61 31.00
N GLU A 288 -10.41 13.63 31.26
CA GLU A 288 -11.82 13.49 31.63
C GLU A 288 -12.66 12.96 30.46
N ALA A 289 -13.78 12.34 30.74
CA ALA A 289 -14.62 11.68 29.74
C ALA A 289 -15.12 12.61 28.63
N ASP A 290 -15.40 13.89 28.95
CA ASP A 290 -15.80 14.91 27.99
C ASP A 290 -14.66 15.29 27.03
N GLN A 291 -13.42 15.32 27.51
CA GLN A 291 -12.23 15.57 26.69
C GLN A 291 -11.97 14.38 25.74
N VAL A 292 -12.17 13.15 26.21
CA VAL A 292 -12.07 11.96 25.35
C VAL A 292 -13.16 11.97 24.29
N ALA A 293 -14.40 12.31 24.65
CA ALA A 293 -15.52 12.40 23.73
C ALA A 293 -15.40 13.54 22.70
N ALA A 294 -14.61 14.57 23.01
CA ALA A 294 -14.36 15.66 22.09
C ALA A 294 -13.26 15.36 21.05
N LEU A 295 -12.39 14.36 21.28
CA LEU A 295 -11.33 13.98 20.36
C LEU A 295 -11.93 13.37 19.09
N ARG A 296 -11.53 13.90 17.93
CA ARG A 296 -11.92 13.39 16.63
C ARG A 296 -10.70 13.14 15.76
N PHE A 297 -10.71 12.03 15.05
CA PHE A 297 -9.79 11.78 13.94
C PHE A 297 -10.51 12.07 12.63
N LEU A 298 -9.86 12.81 11.75
CA LEU A 298 -10.36 13.18 10.43
C LEU A 298 -9.44 12.65 9.37
N ALA A 299 -10.03 12.02 8.34
CA ALA A 299 -9.34 11.61 7.13
C ALA A 299 -9.75 12.53 5.98
N THR A 300 -8.78 13.16 5.32
CA THR A 300 -9.01 14.15 4.26
C THR A 300 -8.26 13.75 3.00
N ALA A 301 -8.93 13.83 1.86
CA ALA A 301 -8.33 13.61 0.55
C ALA A 301 -8.93 14.56 -0.50
N GLU A 302 -8.23 14.75 -1.61
CA GLU A 302 -8.73 15.45 -2.78
C GLU A 302 -9.23 14.43 -3.80
N ILE A 303 -10.48 14.55 -4.22
CA ILE A 303 -11.12 13.68 -5.21
C ILE A 303 -11.78 14.57 -6.27
N ASN A 304 -11.36 14.44 -7.54
CA ASN A 304 -11.87 15.24 -8.67
C ASN A 304 -11.79 16.77 -8.42
N GLY A 305 -10.76 17.23 -7.69
CA GLY A 305 -10.58 18.65 -7.33
C GLY A 305 -11.38 19.12 -6.12
N GLU A 306 -12.14 18.23 -5.48
CA GLU A 306 -12.88 18.52 -4.26
C GLU A 306 -12.20 17.91 -3.03
N ARG A 307 -12.13 18.69 -1.95
CA ARG A 307 -11.67 18.21 -0.65
C ARG A 307 -12.78 17.42 0.03
N ILE A 308 -12.56 16.13 0.20
CA ILE A 308 -13.46 15.22 0.91
C ILE A 308 -12.90 14.95 2.30
N GLU A 309 -13.73 15.15 3.33
CA GLU A 309 -13.38 14.87 4.71
C GLU A 309 -14.30 13.79 5.29
N ARG A 310 -13.72 12.89 6.08
CA ARG A 310 -14.43 11.81 6.77
C ARG A 310 -14.00 11.79 8.23
N GLU A 311 -14.96 11.88 9.13
CA GLU A 311 -14.73 11.64 10.55
C GLU A 311 -14.65 10.13 10.80
N LEU A 312 -13.66 9.71 11.60
CA LEU A 312 -13.44 8.32 11.96
C LEU A 312 -14.26 7.94 13.21
N SER A 313 -14.33 6.64 13.50
CA SER A 313 -14.95 6.15 14.73
C SER A 313 -14.31 6.79 15.96
N PRO A 314 -15.07 7.06 17.04
CA PRO A 314 -14.55 7.78 18.19
C PRO A 314 -13.55 6.95 19.02
N VAL A 315 -12.65 7.66 19.70
CA VAL A 315 -11.90 7.11 20.83
C VAL A 315 -12.85 7.04 22.04
N THR A 316 -12.89 5.91 22.72
CA THR A 316 -13.83 5.68 23.82
C THR A 316 -13.17 5.73 25.20
N GLU A 317 -11.85 5.50 25.25
CA GLU A 317 -11.13 5.43 26.51
C GLU A 317 -9.66 5.84 26.33
N ILE A 318 -9.16 6.67 27.23
CA ILE A 318 -7.74 7.00 27.32
C ILE A 318 -7.29 6.87 28.76
N THR A 319 -6.32 6.01 29.01
CA THR A 319 -5.69 5.85 30.33
C THR A 319 -4.23 6.26 30.29
N VAL A 320 -3.71 6.74 31.43
CA VAL A 320 -2.29 7.07 31.60
C VAL A 320 -1.77 6.31 32.82
N ALA A 321 -0.80 5.44 32.61
CA ALA A 321 -0.17 4.68 33.69
C ALA A 321 0.74 5.58 34.55
N GLU A 322 1.04 5.16 35.77
CA GLU A 322 1.97 5.87 36.68
C GLU A 322 3.42 5.75 36.21
N SER A 323 3.78 4.65 35.55
CA SER A 323 5.13 4.38 35.06
C SER A 323 5.11 3.61 33.74
N SER A 324 6.22 3.68 33.01
CA SER A 324 6.47 2.89 31.80
C SER A 324 7.44 1.74 32.09
N LYS A 325 7.25 0.58 31.44
CA LYS A 325 8.24 -0.52 31.50
C LYS A 325 9.52 -0.23 30.72
N LEU A 326 9.40 0.65 29.72
CA LEU A 326 10.48 0.96 28.80
C LEU A 326 10.31 2.37 28.26
N THR A 327 11.39 3.15 28.26
CA THR A 327 11.48 4.41 27.51
C THR A 327 12.46 4.24 26.35
N ILE A 328 12.06 4.69 25.16
CA ILE A 328 12.81 4.52 23.91
C ILE A 328 13.24 5.88 23.42
N HIS A 329 14.54 6.14 23.39
CA HIS A 329 15.11 7.37 22.89
C HIS A 329 15.75 7.14 21.53
N VAL A 330 15.39 7.95 20.56
CA VAL A 330 16.08 8.02 19.27
C VAL A 330 16.97 9.26 19.27
N GLY A 331 18.21 9.08 18.89
CA GLY A 331 19.22 10.14 18.86
C GLY A 331 20.08 10.08 17.60
N SER A 332 20.86 11.13 17.40
CA SER A 332 21.91 11.21 16.40
C SER A 332 23.25 10.76 16.97
N GLN A 333 24.22 10.49 16.11
CA GLN A 333 25.60 10.11 16.46
C GLN A 333 26.31 11.15 17.35
N ASN A 334 25.99 12.43 17.19
CA ASN A 334 26.56 13.53 17.97
C ASN A 334 25.89 13.74 19.34
N GLY A 335 25.02 12.81 19.76
CA GLY A 335 24.42 12.80 21.10
C GLY A 335 23.13 13.60 21.25
N GLN A 336 22.62 14.25 20.21
CA GLN A 336 21.30 14.88 20.25
C GLN A 336 20.23 13.79 20.36
N ARG A 337 19.14 14.08 21.08
CA ARG A 337 18.01 13.16 21.26
C ARG A 337 16.70 13.87 20.94
N THR A 338 15.73 13.09 20.47
CA THR A 338 14.37 13.60 20.36
C THR A 338 13.78 13.86 21.74
N THR A 339 13.10 14.96 21.89
CA THR A 339 12.35 15.31 23.09
C THR A 339 10.92 15.72 22.73
N ILE A 340 10.06 15.86 23.73
CA ILE A 340 8.66 16.24 23.52
C ILE A 340 8.53 17.65 22.91
N ASP A 341 9.40 18.57 23.29
CA ASP A 341 9.34 19.96 22.85
C ASP A 341 10.26 20.25 21.66
N GLN A 342 11.27 19.41 21.45
CA GLN A 342 12.23 19.53 20.35
C GLN A 342 12.44 18.15 19.70
N PRO A 343 11.60 17.77 18.74
CA PRO A 343 11.82 16.56 17.97
C PRO A 343 13.16 16.62 17.23
N LEU A 344 13.95 15.54 17.28
CA LEU A 344 15.17 15.41 16.51
C LEU A 344 14.84 15.43 15.02
N THR A 345 15.62 16.17 14.24
CA THR A 345 15.56 16.11 12.78
C THR A 345 16.74 15.32 12.24
N LEU A 346 16.45 14.30 11.45
CA LEU A 346 17.41 13.53 10.66
C LEU A 346 17.25 13.94 9.19
N THR A 347 18.33 14.42 8.57
CA THR A 347 18.33 14.80 7.15
C THR A 347 18.91 13.67 6.32
N ILE A 348 18.28 13.37 5.19
CA ILE A 348 18.67 12.32 4.26
C ILE A 348 18.40 12.75 2.81
N HIS A 349 19.18 12.24 1.85
CA HIS A 349 18.95 12.45 0.42
C HIS A 349 18.52 11.14 -0.24
N PRO A 350 17.77 11.18 -1.37
CA PRO A 350 17.48 9.99 -2.16
C PRO A 350 18.78 9.24 -2.54
N GLY A 351 18.80 7.93 -2.33
CA GLY A 351 19.96 7.06 -2.53
C GLY A 351 20.96 7.03 -1.36
N GLU A 352 20.71 7.77 -0.28
CA GLU A 352 21.61 7.85 0.88
C GLU A 352 21.21 6.89 2.00
N THR A 353 22.19 6.52 2.82
CA THR A 353 22.00 5.84 4.11
C THR A 353 22.64 6.68 5.20
N ILE A 354 21.88 7.00 6.23
CA ILE A 354 22.34 7.70 7.43
C ILE A 354 22.25 6.81 8.65
N SER A 355 22.98 7.14 9.69
CA SER A 355 22.92 6.42 10.96
C SER A 355 22.21 7.22 12.05
N ALA A 356 21.57 6.50 12.96
CA ALA A 356 20.97 7.01 14.16
C ALA A 356 21.22 6.04 15.33
N VAL A 357 20.93 6.47 16.54
CA VAL A 357 21.18 5.69 17.75
C VAL A 357 19.87 5.48 18.50
N ILE A 358 19.60 4.24 18.88
CA ILE A 358 18.53 3.90 19.82
C ILE A 358 19.12 3.66 21.22
N ARG A 359 18.49 4.28 22.23
CA ARG A 359 18.81 4.04 23.66
C ARG A 359 17.55 3.65 24.40
N LEU A 360 17.71 2.71 25.34
CA LEU A 360 16.64 2.17 26.15
C LEU A 360 16.87 2.47 27.63
N ASP A 361 15.90 3.11 28.27
CA ASP A 361 15.80 3.12 29.72
C ASP A 361 14.88 1.95 30.11
N ARG A 362 15.47 0.88 30.64
CA ARG A 362 14.78 -0.36 30.98
C ARG A 362 14.33 -0.28 32.44
N HIS A 363 13.06 -0.05 32.68
CA HIS A 363 12.51 0.01 34.03
C HIS A 363 12.06 -1.38 34.51
N ASP A 364 11.33 -2.11 33.65
CA ASP A 364 10.86 -3.49 33.91
C ASP A 364 10.89 -4.34 32.63
N ALA A 365 11.75 -4.01 31.67
CA ALA A 365 11.90 -4.70 30.40
C ALA A 365 13.30 -5.31 30.27
N ASN A 366 13.60 -6.38 31.03
CA ASN A 366 14.93 -6.98 31.13
C ASN A 366 15.29 -7.91 29.96
N GLY A 367 14.30 -8.35 29.17
CA GLY A 367 14.48 -9.27 28.05
C GLY A 367 14.95 -8.59 26.76
N VAL A 368 14.86 -9.35 25.67
CA VAL A 368 15.09 -8.85 24.31
C VAL A 368 13.98 -7.87 23.95
N VAL A 369 14.34 -6.74 23.33
CA VAL A 369 13.41 -5.75 22.77
C VAL A 369 13.57 -5.75 21.27
N SER A 370 12.52 -6.15 20.53
CA SER A 370 12.48 -6.13 19.08
C SER A 370 11.68 -4.93 18.59
N PHE A 371 12.10 -4.36 17.44
CA PHE A 371 11.41 -3.27 16.75
C PHE A 371 10.81 -3.71 15.40
N GLY A 372 10.81 -5.02 15.12
CA GLY A 372 10.33 -5.60 13.88
C GLY A 372 11.41 -5.74 12.80
N LYS A 373 11.06 -6.41 11.71
CA LYS A 373 11.94 -6.63 10.56
C LYS A 373 11.76 -5.55 9.49
N ASP A 374 10.67 -5.63 8.76
CA ASP A 374 10.42 -4.80 7.58
C ASP A 374 9.81 -3.43 7.96
N GLU A 375 9.27 -3.34 9.16
CA GLU A 375 8.52 -2.18 9.63
C GLU A 375 9.10 -1.58 10.91
N SER A 376 10.42 -1.63 11.07
CA SER A 376 11.07 -1.08 12.28
C SER A 376 10.83 0.41 12.46
N GLY A 377 10.78 1.18 11.36
CA GLY A 377 10.40 2.58 11.34
C GLY A 377 8.95 2.76 10.92
N ARG A 378 8.11 3.25 11.82
CA ARG A 378 6.68 3.50 11.56
C ARG A 378 6.45 4.88 10.99
N ASN A 379 5.58 5.01 9.99
CA ASN A 379 5.24 6.26 9.30
C ASN A 379 6.41 6.88 8.50
N LEU A 380 7.40 6.09 8.09
CA LEU A 380 8.40 6.54 7.12
C LEU A 380 7.75 6.76 5.75
N PRO A 381 8.24 7.71 4.93
CA PRO A 381 7.74 7.87 3.56
C PRO A 381 8.10 6.64 2.71
N HIS A 382 7.32 6.40 1.66
CA HIS A 382 7.57 5.29 0.73
C HIS A 382 9.00 5.33 0.18
N GLY A 383 9.67 4.17 0.24
CA GLY A 383 11.07 4.02 -0.18
C GLY A 383 12.10 4.37 0.90
N VAL A 384 11.67 4.85 2.07
CA VAL A 384 12.56 4.98 3.24
C VAL A 384 12.30 3.83 4.21
N PHE A 385 13.35 3.25 4.72
CA PHE A 385 13.27 2.13 5.65
C PHE A 385 14.41 2.13 6.66
N VAL A 386 14.13 1.57 7.84
CA VAL A 386 15.19 1.22 8.80
C VAL A 386 15.87 -0.03 8.31
N ASP A 387 17.19 0.05 8.07
CA ASP A 387 17.94 -1.07 7.56
C ASP A 387 18.03 -2.21 8.55
N ASN A 388 17.93 -3.44 8.02
CA ASN A 388 18.04 -4.64 8.83
C ASN A 388 19.47 -4.87 9.26
N ILE A 389 19.65 -4.95 10.58
CA ILE A 389 20.89 -5.40 11.17
C ILE A 389 20.73 -6.90 11.46
N GLY A 390 20.94 -7.72 10.43
CA GLY A 390 20.78 -9.16 10.47
C GLY A 390 19.35 -9.66 10.24
N LEU A 391 19.14 -10.96 10.38
CA LEU A 391 17.89 -11.65 10.02
C LEU A 391 16.67 -11.25 10.88
N ASN A 392 16.91 -10.70 12.07
CA ASN A 392 15.85 -10.37 13.02
C ASN A 392 15.44 -8.90 13.01
N GLY A 393 15.96 -8.11 12.07
CA GLY A 393 15.71 -6.67 12.00
C GLY A 393 16.38 -5.91 13.16
N LEU A 394 15.83 -4.75 13.50
CA LEU A 394 16.32 -3.96 14.63
C LEU A 394 15.91 -4.61 15.96
N LEU A 395 16.91 -5.08 16.71
CA LEU A 395 16.72 -5.84 17.93
C LEU A 395 17.77 -5.42 18.99
N MET A 396 17.33 -5.23 20.22
CA MET A 396 18.17 -4.92 21.38
C MET A 396 18.24 -6.16 22.29
N PRO A 397 19.38 -6.85 22.40
CA PRO A 397 19.56 -7.96 23.34
C PRO A 397 19.27 -7.58 24.79
N ALA A 398 19.04 -8.57 25.63
CA ALA A 398 18.92 -8.36 27.07
C ALA A 398 20.18 -7.66 27.61
N GLY A 399 19.99 -6.67 28.48
CA GLY A 399 21.09 -5.88 29.05
C GLY A 399 21.71 -4.83 28.12
N THR A 400 21.42 -4.86 26.81
CA THR A 400 21.89 -3.82 25.88
C THR A 400 21.01 -2.59 26.01
N VAL A 401 21.63 -1.42 26.22
CA VAL A 401 20.93 -0.16 26.42
C VAL A 401 21.09 0.81 25.24
N GLU A 402 22.04 0.55 24.35
CA GLU A 402 22.30 1.42 23.21
C GLU A 402 22.69 0.60 21.98
N ARG A 403 22.23 1.03 20.80
CA ARG A 403 22.58 0.45 19.51
C ARG A 403 22.47 1.47 18.41
N GLU A 404 23.40 1.44 17.46
CA GLU A 404 23.28 2.14 16.19
C GLU A 404 22.33 1.39 15.24
N PHE A 405 21.57 2.14 14.48
CA PHE A 405 20.76 1.64 13.37
C PHE A 405 20.86 2.58 12.17
N PHE A 406 20.47 2.10 11.01
CA PHE A 406 20.58 2.83 9.75
C PHE A 406 19.21 3.11 9.17
N VAL A 407 19.07 4.28 8.54
CA VAL A 407 17.90 4.68 7.75
C VAL A 407 18.38 4.88 6.33
N THR A 408 17.77 4.18 5.39
CA THR A 408 18.10 4.24 3.96
C THR A 408 16.93 4.82 3.19
N ALA A 409 17.21 5.78 2.32
CA ALA A 409 16.25 6.31 1.34
C ALA A 409 16.58 5.75 -0.04
N ALA A 410 15.62 5.08 -0.67
CA ALA A 410 15.75 4.63 -2.06
C ALA A 410 15.84 5.85 -3.02
N PRO A 411 16.42 5.70 -4.23
CA PRO A 411 16.53 6.80 -5.20
C PRO A 411 15.19 7.43 -5.61
N VAL A 412 14.10 6.68 -5.50
CA VAL A 412 12.74 7.13 -5.89
C VAL A 412 12.04 8.01 -4.85
N VAL A 413 12.62 8.15 -3.65
CA VAL A 413 12.01 8.89 -2.54
C VAL A 413 11.86 10.37 -2.91
N GLN A 414 10.68 10.92 -2.65
CA GLN A 414 10.40 12.32 -2.92
C GLN A 414 10.83 13.20 -1.74
N PRO A 415 11.35 14.41 -1.99
CA PRO A 415 11.67 15.37 -0.95
C PRO A 415 10.42 15.71 -0.11
N GLY A 416 10.65 15.91 1.19
CA GLY A 416 9.60 16.27 2.13
C GLY A 416 9.91 15.85 3.55
N GLN A 417 9.10 16.34 4.48
CA GLN A 417 9.25 16.02 5.90
C GLN A 417 8.18 15.04 6.37
N ARG A 418 8.59 14.06 7.17
CA ARG A 418 7.70 13.10 7.79
C ARG A 418 8.13 12.84 9.24
N MET A 419 7.18 12.73 10.15
CA MET A 419 7.46 12.22 11.49
C MET A 419 7.38 10.70 11.50
N PHE A 420 8.41 10.04 11.97
CA PHE A 420 8.44 8.59 12.17
C PHE A 420 8.79 8.24 13.62
N PHE A 421 8.56 7.00 14.01
CA PHE A 421 8.88 6.48 15.34
C PHE A 421 9.20 5.00 15.28
N LEU A 422 9.81 4.48 16.35
CA LEU A 422 10.09 3.06 16.51
C LEU A 422 9.06 2.45 17.46
N LYS A 423 8.52 1.27 17.11
CA LYS A 423 7.58 0.52 17.95
C LYS A 423 8.25 -0.72 18.50
N SER A 424 8.25 -0.88 19.83
CA SER A 424 8.86 -2.03 20.50
C SER A 424 7.88 -3.20 20.66
N SER A 425 8.44 -4.40 20.84
CA SER A 425 7.70 -5.60 21.25
C SER A 425 7.24 -5.57 22.72
N VAL A 426 7.74 -4.62 23.52
CA VAL A 426 7.34 -4.47 24.93
C VAL A 426 6.06 -3.65 24.98
N ASP A 427 4.94 -4.32 25.21
CA ASP A 427 3.59 -3.76 25.30
C ASP A 427 3.20 -2.85 24.11
N GLY A 428 3.93 -2.90 22.99
CA GLY A 428 3.73 -2.01 21.85
C GLY A 428 4.07 -0.55 22.11
N LEU A 429 4.91 -0.28 23.12
CA LEU A 429 5.41 1.07 23.44
C LEU A 429 6.23 1.62 22.28
N THR A 430 6.08 2.91 22.00
CA THR A 430 6.81 3.58 20.93
C THR A 430 7.80 4.61 21.46
N SER A 431 8.81 4.92 20.66
CA SER A 431 9.61 6.12 20.86
C SER A 431 8.78 7.39 20.66
N LEU A 432 9.26 8.51 21.16
CA LEU A 432 8.81 9.82 20.69
C LEU A 432 9.12 9.96 19.19
N PRO A 433 8.32 10.76 18.45
CA PRO A 433 8.52 10.94 17.01
C PRO A 433 9.82 11.70 16.70
N VAL A 434 10.42 11.34 15.58
CA VAL A 434 11.60 11.97 14.97
C VAL A 434 11.18 12.55 13.63
N ILE A 435 11.65 13.73 13.28
CA ILE A 435 11.45 14.31 11.96
C ILE A 435 12.50 13.72 11.01
N LEU A 436 12.04 13.08 9.94
CA LEU A 436 12.87 12.78 8.79
C LEU A 436 12.66 13.88 7.75
N ASP A 437 13.74 14.54 7.35
CA ASP A 437 13.76 15.59 6.33
C ASP A 437 14.49 15.04 5.09
N VAL A 438 13.72 14.61 4.10
CA VAL A 438 14.26 14.16 2.82
C VAL A 438 14.49 15.39 1.95
N GLN A 439 15.75 15.69 1.65
CA GLN A 439 16.14 16.83 0.83
C GLN A 439 16.55 16.38 -0.58
N SER A 440 16.32 17.23 -1.58
CA SER A 440 16.77 16.98 -2.94
C SER A 440 18.27 16.76 -2.98
N ALA A 441 18.76 15.88 -3.86
CA ALA A 441 20.20 15.71 -4.09
C ALA A 441 20.84 17.06 -4.49
N VAL A 442 21.97 17.38 -3.88
CA VAL A 442 22.72 18.61 -4.18
C VAL A 442 23.19 18.54 -5.63
N GLY A 443 22.55 19.26 -6.55
CA GLY A 443 22.97 19.38 -7.94
C GLY A 443 21.94 19.00 -9.01
N GLU A 444 20.78 18.44 -8.67
CA GLU A 444 19.70 18.25 -9.63
C GLU A 444 18.73 19.44 -9.61
N SER A 445 18.89 20.32 -10.60
CA SER A 445 17.83 21.26 -11.02
C SER A 445 16.57 20.44 -11.30
N THR A 446 15.49 20.80 -10.60
CA THR A 446 14.15 20.21 -10.73
C THR A 446 13.72 20.10 -12.19
N LYS A 447 13.97 18.96 -12.83
CA LYS A 447 13.18 18.58 -14.01
C LYS A 447 11.83 18.07 -13.49
N PRO A 448 10.70 18.64 -13.93
CA PRO A 448 9.42 18.13 -13.54
C PRO A 448 9.32 16.66 -13.97
N VAL A 449 9.11 15.77 -13.00
CA VAL A 449 8.78 14.38 -13.27
C VAL A 449 7.45 14.40 -14.01
N ALA A 450 7.49 14.13 -15.30
CA ALA A 450 6.28 13.84 -16.04
C ALA A 450 5.61 12.65 -15.35
N VAL A 451 4.42 12.84 -14.85
CA VAL A 451 3.55 11.77 -14.35
C VAL A 451 3.34 10.81 -15.53
N ARG A 452 4.05 9.69 -15.51
CA ARG A 452 3.92 8.61 -16.48
C ARG A 452 2.90 7.57 -16.02
#